data_b7033dc88a4f3d941cdb806ce6145b5a
#
_entry.id   b7033dc88a4f3d941cdb806ce6145b5a
#
_cell.length_a   1.000
_cell.length_b   1.000
_cell.length_c   1.000
_cell.angle_alpha   90.00
_cell.angle_beta   90.00
_cell.angle_gamma   90.00
#
_symmetry.space_group_name_H-M   'P 1'
#
loop_
_entity.id
_entity.type
_entity.pdbx_description
1 polymer ?
#
loop_
_entity_poly.entity_id
_entity_poly.type
_entity_poly.pdbx_seq_one_letter_code
_entity_poly.pdbx_strand_id
1 'polypeptide(L)'
;MLVDRIICAKHGSAEAMEDLLTQFELILKKYSHKLFWEDAFQDMTLSFIELIHKFPLERMRNTDDGSLVKYIARSIHNIYLMYLDHYFHVPHPTVFLDDSNTLSVI
;
A
#
# COMPACT_ATOMS: atom_id res chain seq x y z
N MET A 1 8.31 10.54 -16.66
CA MET A 1 7.15 10.78 -15.80
C MET A 1 6.79 9.56 -15.01
N LEU A 2 6.12 9.73 -13.91
CA LEU A 2 5.78 8.60 -13.04
C LEU A 2 4.93 7.54 -13.75
N VAL A 3 3.99 7.99 -14.58
CA VAL A 3 3.11 7.05 -15.29
C VAL A 3 3.93 6.10 -16.17
N ASP A 4 4.97 6.61 -16.80
CA ASP A 4 5.80 5.78 -17.67
C ASP A 4 6.53 4.70 -16.88
N ARG A 5 7.02 5.05 -15.69
CA ARG A 5 7.69 4.07 -14.82
C ARG A 5 6.72 3.00 -14.37
N ILE A 6 5.50 3.39 -14.03
CA ILE A 6 4.49 2.42 -13.63
C ILE A 6 4.18 1.47 -14.78
N ILE A 7 4.02 2.00 -15.99
CA ILE A 7 3.74 1.18 -17.16
C ILE A 7 4.89 0.18 -17.38
N CYS A 8 6.12 0.65 -17.35
CA CYS A 8 7.28 -0.21 -17.54
C CYS A 8 7.37 -1.30 -16.47
N ALA A 9 7.11 -0.93 -15.21
CA ALA A 9 7.15 -1.90 -14.12
C ALA A 9 6.05 -2.95 -14.27
N LYS A 10 4.86 -2.54 -14.71
CA LYS A 10 3.76 -3.48 -14.96
C LYS A 10 4.12 -4.47 -16.06
N HIS A 11 4.95 -4.07 -17.01
CA HIS A 11 5.36 -4.93 -18.11
C HIS A 11 6.64 -5.71 -17.81
N GLY A 12 7.08 -5.69 -16.55
CA GLY A 12 8.17 -6.55 -16.13
C GLY A 12 9.54 -5.91 -16.03
N SER A 13 9.64 -4.59 -16.17
CA SER A 13 10.93 -3.92 -16.04
C SER A 13 11.38 -3.90 -14.57
N ALA A 14 12.43 -4.64 -14.26
CA ALA A 14 12.98 -4.66 -12.90
C ALA A 14 13.55 -3.28 -12.53
N GLU A 15 14.17 -2.62 -13.50
CA GLU A 15 14.74 -1.30 -13.25
C GLU A 15 13.68 -0.29 -12.88
N ALA A 16 12.55 -0.29 -13.61
CA ALA A 16 11.46 0.62 -13.31
C ALA A 16 10.87 0.33 -11.93
N MET A 17 10.74 -0.95 -11.58
CA MET A 17 10.25 -1.32 -10.26
C MET A 17 11.19 -0.85 -9.16
N GLU A 18 12.50 -0.97 -9.36
CA GLU A 18 13.47 -0.49 -8.38
C GLU A 18 13.39 1.02 -8.21
N ASP A 19 13.19 1.74 -9.30
CA ASP A 19 13.03 3.19 -9.23
C ASP A 19 11.81 3.56 -8.40
N LEU A 20 10.70 2.83 -8.60
CA LEU A 20 9.49 3.09 -7.82
C LEU A 20 9.71 2.76 -6.35
N LEU A 21 10.37 1.64 -6.06
CA LEU A 21 10.67 1.27 -4.68
C LEU A 21 11.53 2.33 -3.99
N THR A 22 12.50 2.87 -4.72
CA THR A 22 13.35 3.92 -4.16
C THR A 22 12.55 5.18 -3.92
N GLN A 23 11.68 5.54 -4.85
CA GLN A 23 10.88 6.75 -4.73
C GLN A 23 9.94 6.70 -3.52
N PHE A 24 9.37 5.54 -3.23
CA PHE A 24 8.40 5.39 -2.15
C PHE A 24 8.98 4.72 -0.91
N GLU A 25 10.30 4.61 -0.83
CA GLU A 25 10.95 3.90 0.28
C GLU A 25 10.63 4.51 1.62
N LEU A 26 10.64 5.83 1.71
CA LEU A 26 10.44 6.50 3.00
C LEU A 26 9.04 6.24 3.57
N ILE A 27 8.02 6.27 2.70
CA ILE A 27 6.67 6.02 3.19
C ILE A 27 6.48 4.56 3.54
N LEU A 28 7.12 3.65 2.80
CA LEU A 28 7.09 2.23 3.14
C LEU A 28 7.75 1.97 4.49
N LYS A 29 8.89 2.62 4.74
CA LYS A 29 9.57 2.48 6.04
C LYS A 29 8.75 3.08 7.16
N LYS A 30 8.11 4.22 6.91
CA LYS A 30 7.30 4.89 7.92
C LYS A 30 6.21 3.95 8.44
N TYR A 31 5.50 3.30 7.54
CA TYR A 31 4.41 2.43 7.95
C TYR A 31 4.90 1.10 8.48
N SER A 32 5.98 0.56 7.92
CA SER A 32 6.49 -0.72 8.40
C SER A 32 7.02 -0.61 9.83
N HIS A 33 7.56 0.54 10.21
CA HIS A 33 8.04 0.75 11.58
C HIS A 33 6.90 0.73 12.60
N LYS A 34 5.67 0.94 12.15
CA LYS A 34 4.51 0.89 13.04
C LYS A 34 3.97 -0.52 13.22
N LEU A 35 4.48 -1.47 12.45
CA LEU A 35 4.09 -2.86 12.58
C LEU A 35 5.09 -3.56 13.50
N PHE A 36 4.68 -4.67 14.09
CA PHE A 36 5.42 -5.24 15.21
C PHE A 36 6.39 -6.34 14.84
N TRP A 37 6.33 -6.86 13.64
CA TRP A 37 7.18 -7.99 13.31
C TRP A 37 8.38 -7.56 12.49
N GLU A 38 9.40 -8.40 12.56
CA GLU A 38 10.71 -8.11 12.01
C GLU A 38 10.69 -7.92 10.51
N ASP A 39 9.87 -8.70 9.83
CA ASP A 39 9.82 -8.70 8.37
C ASP A 39 8.79 -7.72 7.79
N ALA A 40 8.30 -6.80 8.63
CA ALA A 40 7.22 -5.90 8.20
C ALA A 40 7.59 -5.09 6.95
N PHE A 41 8.82 -4.59 6.89
CA PHE A 41 9.24 -3.82 5.72
C PHE A 41 9.25 -4.67 4.47
N GLN A 42 9.75 -5.89 4.59
CA GLN A 42 9.77 -6.81 3.45
C GLN A 42 8.36 -7.16 3.00
N ASP A 43 7.48 -7.42 3.94
CA ASP A 43 6.09 -7.74 3.62
C ASP A 43 5.39 -6.57 2.92
N MET A 44 5.59 -5.36 3.41
CA MET A 44 5.00 -4.19 2.79
C MET A 44 5.59 -3.94 1.42
N THR A 45 6.89 -4.19 1.25
CA THR A 45 7.54 -4.06 -0.05
C THR A 45 6.94 -5.02 -1.07
N LEU A 46 6.70 -6.27 -0.68
CA LEU A 46 6.09 -7.25 -1.57
C LEU A 46 4.67 -6.84 -1.95
N SER A 47 3.92 -6.31 -0.99
CA SER A 47 2.58 -5.81 -1.28
C SER A 47 2.61 -4.60 -2.22
N PHE A 48 3.62 -3.74 -2.07
CA PHE A 48 3.79 -2.62 -2.97
C PHE A 48 4.06 -3.08 -4.40
N ILE A 49 4.92 -4.09 -4.55
CA ILE A 49 5.22 -4.65 -5.86
C ILE A 49 3.95 -5.18 -6.50
N GLU A 50 3.13 -5.89 -5.73
CA GLU A 50 1.86 -6.39 -6.22
C GLU A 50 0.92 -5.24 -6.58
N LEU A 51 0.90 -4.20 -5.79
CA LEU A 51 0.11 -3.00 -6.08
C LEU A 51 0.47 -2.44 -7.45
N ILE A 52 1.76 -2.33 -7.75
CA ILE A 52 2.20 -1.79 -9.03
C ILE A 52 1.80 -2.71 -10.18
N HIS A 53 1.96 -4.02 -10.01
CA HIS A 53 1.58 -4.97 -11.06
C HIS A 53 0.08 -4.91 -11.38
N LYS A 54 -0.73 -4.60 -10.39
CA LYS A 54 -2.19 -4.55 -10.56
C LYS A 54 -2.71 -3.12 -10.68
N PHE A 55 -1.81 -2.16 -10.91
CA PHE A 55 -2.18 -0.75 -10.91
C PHE A 55 -3.26 -0.47 -11.97
N PRO A 56 -4.38 0.17 -11.59
CA PRO A 56 -5.53 0.32 -12.49
C PRO A 56 -5.43 1.58 -13.34
N LEU A 57 -4.39 1.68 -14.16
CA LEU A 57 -4.16 2.89 -14.97
C LEU A 57 -5.32 3.21 -15.90
N GLU A 58 -5.93 2.17 -16.48
CA GLU A 58 -7.00 2.40 -17.45
C GLU A 58 -8.29 2.90 -16.80
N ARG A 59 -8.39 2.83 -15.49
CA ARG A 59 -9.55 3.34 -14.76
C ARG A 59 -9.37 4.74 -14.22
N MET A 60 -8.17 5.27 -14.31
CA MET A 60 -7.86 6.57 -13.72
C MET A 60 -8.14 7.67 -14.71
N ARG A 61 -8.86 8.70 -14.25
CA ARG A 61 -9.14 9.87 -15.08
C ARG A 61 -7.90 10.71 -15.28
N ASN A 62 -7.08 10.78 -14.24
CA ASN A 62 -5.93 11.67 -14.22
C ASN A 62 -4.70 10.87 -13.83
N THR A 63 -3.72 10.86 -14.72
CA THR A 63 -2.48 10.11 -14.51
C THR A 63 -1.28 11.03 -14.36
N ASP A 64 -1.50 12.28 -13.94
CA ASP A 64 -0.38 13.16 -13.65
C ASP A 64 0.35 12.68 -12.39
N ASP A 65 1.57 13.16 -12.21
CA ASP A 65 2.43 12.68 -11.12
C ASP A 65 1.76 12.87 -9.76
N GLY A 66 1.14 14.03 -9.55
CA GLY A 66 0.50 14.31 -8.27
C GLY A 66 -0.62 13.34 -7.93
N SER A 67 -1.47 13.04 -8.90
CA SER A 67 -2.58 12.12 -8.70
C SER A 67 -2.08 10.71 -8.45
N LEU A 68 -1.03 10.30 -9.18
CA LEU A 68 -0.47 8.97 -9.02
C LEU A 68 0.21 8.82 -7.68
N VAL A 69 0.96 9.83 -7.24
CA VAL A 69 1.61 9.79 -5.92
C VAL A 69 0.56 9.69 -4.83
N LYS A 70 -0.51 10.47 -4.95
CA LYS A 70 -1.59 10.43 -3.95
C LYS A 70 -2.25 9.06 -3.90
N TYR A 71 -2.51 8.47 -5.05
CA TYR A 71 -3.12 7.13 -5.12
C TYR A 71 -2.21 6.09 -4.47
N ILE A 72 -0.92 6.14 -4.81
CA ILE A 72 0.05 5.18 -4.27
C ILE A 72 0.18 5.34 -2.76
N ALA A 73 0.30 6.58 -2.30
CA ALA A 73 0.43 6.84 -0.87
C ALA A 73 -0.78 6.33 -0.09
N ARG A 74 -1.98 6.58 -0.62
CA ARG A 74 -3.21 6.08 -0.01
C ARG A 74 -3.24 4.54 -0.01
N SER A 75 -2.80 3.95 -1.11
CA SER A 75 -2.78 2.49 -1.21
C SER A 75 -1.80 1.87 -0.23
N ILE A 76 -0.64 2.50 -0.03
CA ILE A 76 0.32 2.02 0.97
C ILE A 76 -0.29 2.12 2.37
N HIS A 77 -0.98 3.21 2.65
CA HIS A 77 -1.67 3.36 3.93
C HIS A 77 -2.70 2.24 4.11
N ASN A 78 -3.46 1.93 3.07
CA ASN A 78 -4.46 0.86 3.14
C ASN A 78 -3.80 -0.51 3.33
N ILE A 79 -2.65 -0.74 2.70
CA ILE A 79 -1.88 -1.96 2.91
C ILE A 79 -1.47 -2.08 4.37
N TYR A 80 -0.99 -0.97 4.94
CA TYR A 80 -0.63 -0.93 6.35
C TYR A 80 -1.83 -1.29 7.23
N LEU A 81 -2.99 -0.70 6.95
CA LEU A 81 -4.19 -0.99 7.72
C LEU A 81 -4.60 -2.46 7.60
N MET A 82 -4.45 -3.02 6.41
CA MET A 82 -4.76 -4.43 6.18
C MET A 82 -3.88 -5.34 7.03
N TYR A 83 -2.57 -5.07 7.07
CA TYR A 83 -1.65 -5.85 7.88
C TYR A 83 -1.94 -5.69 9.35
N LEU A 84 -2.24 -4.46 9.77
CA LEU A 84 -2.55 -4.18 11.15
C LEU A 84 -3.79 -4.94 11.58
N ASP A 85 -4.84 -4.89 10.76
CA ASP A 85 -6.09 -5.59 11.04
C ASP A 85 -5.88 -7.10 11.10
N HIS A 86 -5.12 -7.63 10.14
CA HIS A 86 -4.85 -9.06 10.08
C HIS A 86 -4.07 -9.53 11.30
N TYR A 87 -3.06 -8.77 11.69
CA TYR A 87 -2.19 -9.14 12.81
C TYR A 87 -2.92 -9.06 14.14
N PHE A 88 -3.74 -8.02 14.29
CA PHE A 88 -4.48 -7.81 15.53
C PHE A 88 -5.93 -8.26 15.43
N HIS A 89 -6.24 -9.03 14.39
CA HIS A 89 -7.59 -9.50 14.23
C HIS A 89 -7.93 -10.46 15.34
N VAL A 90 -8.67 -9.96 16.28
CA VAL A 90 -9.24 -10.76 17.36
C VAL A 90 -10.71 -10.83 17.02
N PRO A 91 -11.37 -11.97 17.15
CA PRO A 91 -12.81 -12.01 17.00
C PRO A 91 -13.36 -10.94 17.92
N HIS A 92 -13.90 -9.88 17.35
CA HIS A 92 -14.43 -8.79 18.14
C HIS A 92 -15.64 -9.31 18.90
N PRO A 93 -15.65 -9.15 20.16
CA PRO A 93 -16.87 -9.45 20.88
C PRO A 93 -17.91 -8.54 20.33
N THR A 94 -17.90 -8.12 19.72
CA THR A 94 -18.38 -7.20 19.19
C THR A 94 -18.59 -6.16 19.35
N VAL A 95 -18.01 -5.59 19.56
CA VAL A 95 -17.63 -4.84 19.50
C VAL A 95 -17.32 -3.91 19.09
N PHE A 96 -17.82 -3.51 19.31
CA PHE A 96 -17.26 -2.94 19.00
C PHE A 96 -17.33 -2.25 18.22
N LEU A 97 -18.19 -2.19 18.31
CA LEU A 97 -18.14 -1.95 17.64
C LEU A 97 -18.20 -1.48 16.95
N ASP A 98 -19.00 -1.35 17.09
CA ASP A 98 -19.08 -1.40 16.45
C ASP A 98 -19.05 -0.90 15.82
N ASP A 99 -19.80 -0.63 15.91
CA ASP A 99 -19.79 -0.70 15.33
C ASP A 99 -19.53 -0.13 14.69
N SER A 100 -20.03 0.19 14.88
CA SER A 100 -19.82 0.07 14.40
C SER A 100 -19.16 0.53 14.05
N ASN A 101 -19.68 0.82 14.50
CA ASN A 101 -19.13 0.55 14.42
C ASN A 101 -18.21 0.75 14.18
N THR A 102 -18.44 1.05 14.55
CA THR A 102 -17.70 0.57 14.58
C THR A 102 -16.79 0.61 14.45
N LEU A 103 -17.17 0.87 14.72
CA LEU A 103 -16.44 0.34 14.76
C LEU A 103 -15.61 0.25 14.60
N SER A 104 -15.92 0.44 14.84
CA SER A 104 -15.28 -0.16 14.95
C SER A 104 -14.34 -0.26 15.15
N VAL A 105 -14.63 -0.18 15.65
CA VAL A 105 -13.86 -0.64 15.99
C VAL A 105 -12.99 -0.84 16.22
N ILE A 106 -13.17 -0.74 16.54
CA ILE A 106 -12.41 -1.34 16.78
C ILE A 106 -11.81 -1.63 16.66
#